data_0e3721c1a58688ec93f3dd764d44809b
#
_entry.id   0e3721c1a58688ec93f3dd764d44809b
#
_cell.length_a   1.000
_cell.length_b   1.000
_cell.length_c   1.000
_cell.angle_alpha   90.00
_cell.angle_beta   90.00
_cell.angle_gamma   90.00
#
_symmetry.space_group_name_H-M   'P 1'
#
loop_
_entity.id
_entity.type
_entity.pdbx_description
1 polymer ?
#
loop_
_entity_poly.entity_id
_entity_poly.type
_entity_poly.pdbx_seq_one_letter_code
_entity_poly.pdbx_strand_id
1 'polypeptide(L)'
;MVSRKQFAERLAKLSLSHTDRAIALLWYYRETQSYDERSPSELAGDLHDEDFPKPNVTRLAKDLRKSRYTIAGRRKGTLQIDARKVDDLNQQYLKLLDLPDFRVKGEYLPPEWTAGTRKYLEQLVHQMNGCYEAGFYDACATLCRRLMESLIIESYVTAKRANEIQKNGVFMMLDQLVAVITSDKLMSLSRNIPATMRDVKTIGDTAAHDRTYITPKLDLDDIRLRYRHMIQELLGKAAIKPKP
;
A
#
# COMPACT_ATOMS: atom_id res chain seq x y z
N MET A 1 -7.41 4.21 2.91
CA MET A 1 -7.06 5.06 4.08
C MET A 1 -8.12 4.85 5.15
N VAL A 2 -7.75 4.61 6.39
CA VAL A 2 -8.69 4.37 7.50
C VAL A 2 -9.50 5.64 7.75
N SER A 3 -10.84 5.55 7.79
CA SER A 3 -11.69 6.70 8.10
C SER A 3 -11.57 7.12 9.57
N ARG A 4 -11.95 8.38 9.91
CA ARG A 4 -11.95 8.87 11.28
C ARG A 4 -12.78 7.96 12.21
N LYS A 5 -13.93 7.49 11.75
CA LYS A 5 -14.77 6.56 12.50
C LYS A 5 -14.06 5.25 12.81
N GLN A 6 -13.46 4.62 11.79
CA GLN A 6 -12.70 3.37 11.98
C GLN A 6 -11.49 3.57 12.91
N PHE A 7 -10.80 4.70 12.81
CA PHE A 7 -9.73 5.04 13.74
C PHE A 7 -10.24 5.20 15.17
N ALA A 8 -11.35 5.90 15.36
CA ALA A 8 -11.97 6.10 16.68
C ALA A 8 -12.45 4.77 17.30
N GLU A 9 -13.06 3.87 16.52
CA GLU A 9 -13.46 2.53 16.96
C GLU A 9 -12.25 1.70 17.46
N ARG A 10 -11.10 1.83 16.82
CA ARG A 10 -9.86 1.17 17.24
C ARG A 10 -9.27 1.85 18.49
N LEU A 11 -9.32 3.18 18.53
CA LEU A 11 -8.87 3.98 19.65
C LEU A 11 -9.67 3.69 20.91
N ALA A 12 -10.98 3.40 20.79
CA ALA A 12 -11.86 3.04 21.90
C ALA A 12 -11.44 1.77 22.63
N LYS A 13 -10.74 0.86 21.95
CA LYS A 13 -10.22 -0.38 22.55
C LYS A 13 -9.00 -0.14 23.45
N LEU A 14 -8.45 1.07 23.42
CA LEU A 14 -7.32 1.47 24.25
C LEU A 14 -7.84 2.22 25.48
N SER A 15 -7.28 1.92 26.66
CA SER A 15 -7.62 2.60 27.92
C SER A 15 -6.94 3.98 27.98
N LEU A 16 -7.42 4.94 27.17
CA LEU A 16 -6.85 6.27 27.03
C LEU A 16 -7.68 7.33 27.76
N SER A 17 -7.00 8.34 28.31
CA SER A 17 -7.64 9.55 28.84
C SER A 17 -8.26 10.38 27.70
N HIS A 18 -9.15 11.33 28.05
CA HIS A 18 -9.69 12.28 27.08
C HIS A 18 -8.60 13.09 26.36
N THR A 19 -7.55 13.45 27.09
CA THR A 19 -6.42 14.21 26.54
C THR A 19 -5.63 13.36 25.55
N ASP A 20 -5.36 12.10 25.86
CA ASP A 20 -4.63 11.20 24.95
C ASP A 20 -5.44 10.88 23.69
N ARG A 21 -6.77 10.72 23.82
CA ARG A 21 -7.66 10.57 22.66
C ARG A 21 -7.65 11.80 21.75
N ALA A 22 -7.67 13.00 22.35
CA ALA A 22 -7.58 14.24 21.58
C ALA A 22 -6.23 14.40 20.87
N ILE A 23 -5.11 13.99 21.52
CA ILE A 23 -3.78 13.96 20.90
C ILE A 23 -3.75 12.95 19.77
N ALA A 24 -4.33 11.76 19.96
CA ALA A 24 -4.41 10.73 18.93
C ALA A 24 -5.22 11.20 17.71
N LEU A 25 -6.35 11.91 17.89
CA LEU A 25 -7.12 12.50 16.80
C LEU A 25 -6.34 13.61 16.09
N LEU A 26 -5.65 14.47 16.83
CA LEU A 26 -4.81 15.52 16.22
C LEU A 26 -3.66 14.93 15.41
N TRP A 27 -3.06 13.84 15.89
CA TRP A 27 -2.06 13.07 15.17
C TRP A 27 -2.67 12.38 13.92
N TYR A 28 -3.86 11.78 14.03
CA TYR A 28 -4.59 11.18 12.91
C TYR A 28 -4.81 12.21 11.78
N TYR A 29 -5.27 13.41 12.10
CA TYR A 29 -5.50 14.46 11.11
C TYR A 29 -4.22 14.87 10.39
N ARG A 30 -3.11 14.97 11.12
CA ARG A 30 -1.81 15.23 10.55
C ARG A 30 -1.37 14.13 9.58
N GLU A 31 -1.46 12.86 9.98
CA GLU A 31 -1.03 11.72 9.15
C GLU A 31 -1.92 11.52 7.91
N THR A 32 -3.20 11.85 8.00
CA THR A 32 -4.14 11.79 6.89
C THR A 32 -4.18 13.09 6.07
N GLN A 33 -3.36 14.08 6.42
CA GLN A 33 -3.32 15.40 5.78
C GLN A 33 -4.69 16.11 5.73
N SER A 34 -5.56 15.79 6.69
CA SER A 34 -6.90 16.39 6.76
C SER A 34 -6.86 17.74 7.44
N TYR A 35 -6.10 17.86 8.53
CA TYR A 35 -5.92 19.11 9.27
C TYR A 35 -4.54 19.11 9.95
N ASP A 36 -3.81 20.23 9.85
CA ASP A 36 -2.53 20.38 10.55
C ASP A 36 -2.71 20.83 12.00
N GLU A 37 -3.82 21.51 12.30
CA GLU A 37 -4.09 22.11 13.61
C GLU A 37 -5.58 22.12 13.93
N ARG A 38 -5.92 21.98 15.20
CA ARG A 38 -7.31 22.02 15.72
C ARG A 38 -7.36 22.74 17.06
N SER A 39 -8.48 23.41 17.32
CA SER A 39 -8.76 23.98 18.66
C SER A 39 -9.24 22.89 19.62
N PRO A 40 -9.10 23.08 20.95
CA PRO A 40 -9.64 22.15 21.94
C PRO A 40 -11.16 21.94 21.82
N SER A 41 -11.90 22.97 21.38
CA SER A 41 -13.35 22.88 21.15
C SER A 41 -13.66 21.97 19.96
N GLU A 42 -12.94 22.13 18.86
CA GLU A 42 -13.07 21.26 17.67
C GLU A 42 -12.73 19.81 18.03
N LEU A 43 -11.63 19.55 18.74
CA LEU A 43 -11.24 18.20 19.18
C LEU A 43 -12.28 17.57 20.13
N ALA A 44 -12.90 18.38 21.02
CA ALA A 44 -13.95 17.90 21.90
C ALA A 44 -15.23 17.54 21.13
N GLY A 45 -15.55 18.31 20.09
CA GLY A 45 -16.64 18.02 19.14
C GLY A 45 -16.35 16.74 18.37
N ASP A 46 -15.16 16.64 17.75
CA ASP A 46 -14.74 15.47 16.99
C ASP A 46 -14.78 14.19 17.82
N LEU A 47 -14.37 14.22 19.10
CA LEU A 47 -14.49 13.08 20.00
C LEU A 47 -15.95 12.68 20.26
N HIS A 48 -16.81 13.69 20.43
CA HIS A 48 -18.24 13.46 20.65
C HIS A 48 -18.94 12.87 19.42
N ASP A 49 -18.58 13.35 18.25
CA ASP A 49 -19.09 12.84 16.96
C ASP A 49 -18.72 11.38 16.70
N GLU A 50 -17.66 10.90 17.36
CA GLU A 50 -17.20 9.49 17.28
C GLU A 50 -17.57 8.69 18.55
N ASP A 51 -18.71 9.04 19.18
CA ASP A 51 -19.32 8.33 20.32
C ASP A 51 -18.47 8.30 21.61
N PHE A 52 -17.43 9.14 21.73
CA PHE A 52 -16.76 9.32 23.02
C PHE A 52 -17.50 10.33 23.91
N PRO A 53 -17.43 10.15 25.24
CA PRO A 53 -17.94 11.17 26.14
C PRO A 53 -17.30 12.53 25.87
N LYS A 54 -18.13 13.57 25.69
CA LYS A 54 -17.66 14.93 25.39
C LYS A 54 -16.82 15.48 26.55
N PRO A 55 -15.51 15.76 26.34
CA PRO A 55 -14.68 16.30 27.41
C PRO A 55 -15.04 17.76 27.75
N ASN A 56 -14.77 18.18 28.99
CA ASN A 56 -14.82 19.59 29.35
C ASN A 56 -13.72 20.35 28.57
N VAL A 57 -14.13 21.27 27.69
CA VAL A 57 -13.25 22.01 26.79
C VAL A 57 -12.17 22.80 27.51
N THR A 58 -12.50 23.46 28.62
CA THR A 58 -11.56 24.27 29.41
C THR A 58 -10.46 23.40 30.01
N ARG A 59 -10.85 22.26 30.59
CA ARG A 59 -9.90 21.29 31.14
C ARG A 59 -9.03 20.67 30.03
N LEU A 60 -9.65 20.23 28.93
CA LEU A 60 -8.96 19.69 27.78
C LEU A 60 -7.93 20.68 27.23
N ALA A 61 -8.31 21.96 27.08
CA ALA A 61 -7.41 23.02 26.62
C ALA A 61 -6.18 23.18 27.53
N LYS A 62 -6.41 23.15 28.87
CA LYS A 62 -5.33 23.23 29.85
C LYS A 62 -4.38 22.02 29.75
N ASP A 63 -4.94 20.81 29.65
CA ASP A 63 -4.17 19.59 29.64
C ASP A 63 -3.40 19.43 28.32
N LEU A 64 -4.00 19.75 27.18
CA LEU A 64 -3.33 19.76 25.89
C LEU A 64 -2.15 20.74 25.85
N ARG A 65 -2.31 21.98 26.38
CA ARG A 65 -1.22 22.98 26.44
C ARG A 65 -0.05 22.55 27.31
N LYS A 66 -0.28 21.69 28.31
CA LYS A 66 0.75 21.12 29.17
C LYS A 66 1.39 19.86 28.61
N SER A 67 0.76 19.28 27.59
CA SER A 67 1.25 18.04 26.99
C SER A 67 2.56 18.28 26.24
N ARG A 68 3.48 17.34 26.36
CA ARG A 68 4.73 17.33 25.60
C ARG A 68 4.55 17.05 24.11
N TYR A 69 3.34 16.62 23.71
CA TYR A 69 3.02 16.22 22.33
C TYR A 69 2.44 17.36 21.50
N THR A 70 2.01 18.44 22.12
CA THR A 70 1.32 19.53 21.43
C THR A 70 2.00 20.87 21.63
N ILE A 71 1.98 21.69 20.59
CA ILE A 71 2.44 23.08 20.60
C ILE A 71 1.34 23.98 20.05
N ALA A 72 1.47 25.30 20.22
CA ALA A 72 0.56 26.26 19.63
C ALA A 72 0.51 26.13 18.10
N GLY A 73 -0.68 26.12 17.54
CA GLY A 73 -0.89 26.17 16.10
C GLY A 73 -0.70 27.57 15.53
N ARG A 74 -0.80 27.70 14.20
CA ARG A 74 -0.66 28.99 13.50
C ARG A 74 -1.89 29.89 13.72
N ARG A 75 -3.08 29.29 13.74
CA ARG A 75 -4.33 30.02 14.06
C ARG A 75 -4.44 30.24 15.57
N LYS A 76 -4.91 31.40 15.97
CA LYS A 76 -5.11 31.74 17.39
C LYS A 76 -6.02 30.70 18.07
N GLY A 77 -5.54 30.12 19.16
CA GLY A 77 -6.33 29.17 19.97
C GLY A 77 -6.30 27.72 19.48
N THR A 78 -5.58 27.41 18.39
CA THR A 78 -5.38 26.04 17.92
C THR A 78 -4.10 25.42 18.49
N LEU A 79 -4.01 24.10 18.36
CA LEU A 79 -2.87 23.28 18.74
C LEU A 79 -2.50 22.38 17.56
N GLN A 80 -1.24 22.04 17.45
CA GLN A 80 -0.68 21.11 16.50
C GLN A 80 0.26 20.13 17.19
N ILE A 81 0.56 19.01 16.54
CA ILE A 81 1.55 18.04 17.07
C ILE A 81 2.95 18.64 16.99
N ASP A 82 3.72 18.51 18.06
CA ASP A 82 5.15 18.85 18.04
C ASP A 82 5.87 17.87 17.10
N ALA A 83 6.51 18.40 16.06
CA ALA A 83 7.22 17.61 15.06
C ALA A 83 8.28 16.68 15.68
N ARG A 84 8.90 17.08 16.79
CA ARG A 84 9.90 16.30 17.53
C ARG A 84 9.31 15.07 18.24
N LYS A 85 7.98 15.00 18.35
CA LYS A 85 7.25 13.95 19.07
C LYS A 85 6.42 13.04 18.17
N VAL A 86 6.52 13.25 16.87
CA VAL A 86 5.78 12.46 15.86
C VAL A 86 6.17 10.99 15.94
N ASP A 87 7.44 10.66 16.08
CA ASP A 87 7.91 9.28 16.14
C ASP A 87 7.38 8.54 17.38
N ASP A 88 7.30 9.23 18.52
CA ASP A 88 6.70 8.67 19.75
C ASP A 88 5.21 8.32 19.51
N LEU A 89 4.47 9.15 18.78
CA LEU A 89 3.06 8.93 18.45
C LEU A 89 2.88 7.89 17.34
N ASN A 90 3.78 7.84 16.37
CA ASN A 90 3.81 6.81 15.34
C ASN A 90 3.96 5.41 15.96
N GLN A 91 4.85 5.24 16.92
CA GLN A 91 5.01 3.97 17.64
C GLN A 91 3.74 3.55 18.38
N GLN A 92 2.95 4.52 18.88
CA GLN A 92 1.72 4.25 19.62
C GLN A 92 0.52 3.98 18.71
N TYR A 93 0.35 4.78 17.65
CA TYR A 93 -0.91 4.85 16.91
C TYR A 93 -0.83 4.42 15.45
N LEU A 94 0.36 4.26 14.85
CA LEU A 94 0.48 3.90 13.43
C LEU A 94 -0.25 2.59 13.11
N LYS A 95 -0.20 1.63 14.03
CA LYS A 95 -0.92 0.35 13.92
C LYS A 95 -2.44 0.50 13.83
N LEU A 96 -2.99 1.64 14.32
CA LEU A 96 -4.41 1.93 14.22
C LEU A 96 -4.81 2.45 12.83
N LEU A 97 -3.86 2.94 12.04
CA LEU A 97 -4.07 3.34 10.64
C LEU A 97 -3.89 2.17 9.68
N ASP A 98 -3.22 1.12 10.10
CA ASP A 98 -3.09 -0.06 9.29
C ASP A 98 -4.48 -0.63 9.03
N LEU A 99 -4.77 -0.89 7.78
CA LEU A 99 -5.87 -1.76 7.40
C LEU A 99 -5.75 -3.04 8.25
N PRO A 100 -6.88 -3.68 8.61
CA PRO A 100 -6.84 -4.88 9.42
C PRO A 100 -5.67 -5.73 8.95
N ASP A 101 -4.84 -6.13 9.92
CA ASP A 101 -3.66 -6.96 9.70
C ASP A 101 -4.17 -8.26 9.04
N PHE A 102 -4.31 -8.22 7.72
CA PHE A 102 -4.50 -9.42 6.94
C PHE A 102 -3.20 -10.18 7.12
N ARG A 103 -3.13 -10.97 8.18
CA ARG A 103 -2.04 -11.93 8.34
C ARG A 103 -2.08 -12.83 7.13
N VAL A 104 -1.22 -12.52 6.20
CA VAL A 104 -1.10 -13.23 4.93
C VAL A 104 -0.70 -14.68 5.28
N LYS A 105 -1.70 -15.54 5.49
CA LYS A 105 -1.50 -16.98 5.72
C LYS A 105 -1.18 -17.71 4.43
N GLY A 106 -1.50 -17.12 3.30
CA GLY A 106 -1.34 -17.71 1.98
C GLY A 106 -0.58 -16.79 1.04
N GLU A 107 0.72 -16.93 0.93
CA GLU A 107 1.54 -16.16 0.01
C GLU A 107 1.28 -16.57 -1.44
N TYR A 108 0.67 -15.68 -2.22
CA TYR A 108 0.60 -15.87 -3.67
C TYR A 108 2.00 -15.78 -4.29
N LEU A 109 2.77 -14.76 -3.87
CA LEU A 109 4.20 -14.60 -4.18
C LEU A 109 4.98 -14.41 -2.88
N PRO A 110 6.14 -15.08 -2.67
CA PRO A 110 6.97 -14.90 -1.48
C PRO A 110 7.42 -13.44 -1.33
N PRO A 111 7.09 -12.76 -0.23
CA PRO A 111 7.42 -11.34 -0.05
C PRO A 111 8.93 -11.10 0.06
N GLU A 112 9.69 -12.10 0.53
CA GLU A 112 11.16 -12.03 0.63
C GLU A 112 11.84 -11.84 -0.73
N TRP A 113 11.20 -12.16 -1.85
CA TRP A 113 11.78 -11.95 -3.19
C TRP A 113 11.94 -10.48 -3.56
N THR A 114 11.16 -9.60 -2.93
CA THR A 114 11.23 -8.16 -3.18
C THR A 114 11.65 -7.36 -1.94
N ALA A 115 11.84 -8.02 -0.78
CA ALA A 115 12.20 -7.38 0.48
C ALA A 115 13.52 -6.61 0.38
N GLY A 116 13.54 -5.37 0.89
CA GLY A 116 14.71 -4.50 0.85
C GLY A 116 15.11 -4.02 -0.56
N THR A 117 14.28 -4.26 -1.59
CA THR A 117 14.53 -3.83 -2.96
C THR A 117 13.93 -2.44 -3.23
N ARG A 118 13.09 -2.30 -4.25
CA ARG A 118 12.39 -1.06 -4.58
C ARG A 118 11.05 -1.02 -3.86
N LYS A 119 10.79 0.03 -3.09
CA LYS A 119 9.58 0.18 -2.26
C LYS A 119 8.28 -0.11 -3.01
N TYR A 120 8.15 0.29 -4.27
CA TYR A 120 6.94 0.05 -5.04
C TYR A 120 6.73 -1.44 -5.39
N LEU A 121 7.82 -2.22 -5.58
CA LEU A 121 7.71 -3.67 -5.80
C LEU A 121 7.29 -4.40 -4.52
N GLU A 122 7.85 -4.02 -3.38
CA GLU A 122 7.43 -4.54 -2.07
C GLU A 122 5.93 -4.27 -1.85
N GLN A 123 5.48 -3.05 -2.13
CA GLN A 123 4.08 -2.67 -2.00
C GLN A 123 3.17 -3.44 -2.95
N LEU A 124 3.56 -3.65 -4.22
CA LEU A 124 2.80 -4.45 -5.17
C LEU A 124 2.65 -5.90 -4.69
N VAL A 125 3.72 -6.54 -4.24
CA VAL A 125 3.68 -7.90 -3.71
C VAL A 125 2.84 -7.99 -2.45
N HIS A 126 2.98 -7.03 -1.53
CA HIS A 126 2.17 -6.98 -0.32
C HIS A 126 0.67 -6.86 -0.64
N GLN A 127 0.28 -5.93 -1.53
CA GLN A 127 -1.11 -5.75 -1.95
C GLN A 127 -1.65 -6.99 -2.68
N MET A 128 -0.87 -7.58 -3.58
CA MET A 128 -1.24 -8.79 -4.32
C MET A 128 -1.55 -9.95 -3.37
N ASN A 129 -0.65 -10.21 -2.42
CA ASN A 129 -0.83 -11.26 -1.41
C ASN A 129 -2.06 -10.98 -0.52
N GLY A 130 -2.23 -9.73 -0.08
CA GLY A 130 -3.40 -9.32 0.70
C GLY A 130 -4.71 -9.49 -0.06
N CYS A 131 -4.76 -9.12 -1.34
CA CYS A 131 -5.94 -9.32 -2.19
C CYS A 131 -6.26 -10.81 -2.38
N TYR A 132 -5.26 -11.64 -2.64
CA TYR A 132 -5.45 -13.08 -2.77
C TYR A 132 -6.03 -13.71 -1.50
N GLU A 133 -5.49 -13.36 -0.33
CA GLU A 133 -5.96 -13.88 0.96
C GLU A 133 -7.36 -13.40 1.32
N ALA A 134 -7.66 -12.13 1.01
CA ALA A 134 -8.98 -11.55 1.24
C ALA A 134 -10.07 -12.04 0.28
N GLY A 135 -9.70 -12.85 -0.75
CA GLY A 135 -10.64 -13.32 -1.76
C GLY A 135 -10.96 -12.29 -2.85
N PHE A 136 -10.17 -11.20 -2.95
CA PHE A 136 -10.31 -10.19 -3.99
C PHE A 136 -9.49 -10.59 -5.23
N TYR A 137 -9.94 -11.65 -5.92
CA TYR A 137 -9.15 -12.29 -6.96
C TYR A 137 -8.99 -11.43 -8.23
N ASP A 138 -9.98 -10.62 -8.60
CA ASP A 138 -9.83 -9.64 -9.69
C ASP A 138 -8.71 -8.64 -9.40
N ALA A 139 -8.68 -8.09 -8.18
CA ALA A 139 -7.62 -7.19 -7.77
C ALA A 139 -6.25 -7.88 -7.74
N CYS A 140 -6.19 -9.13 -7.26
CA CYS A 140 -4.97 -9.93 -7.29
C CYS A 140 -4.47 -10.16 -8.72
N ALA A 141 -5.34 -10.57 -9.64
CA ALA A 141 -5.02 -10.79 -11.06
C ALA A 141 -4.47 -9.52 -11.73
N THR A 142 -5.12 -8.40 -11.50
CA THR A 142 -4.68 -7.09 -12.00
C THR A 142 -3.30 -6.70 -11.45
N LEU A 143 -3.02 -6.97 -10.16
CA LEU A 143 -1.72 -6.73 -9.55
C LEU A 143 -0.63 -7.68 -10.07
N CYS A 144 -0.97 -8.95 -10.35
CA CYS A 144 -0.06 -9.89 -11.00
C CYS A 144 0.39 -9.38 -12.38
N ARG A 145 -0.56 -8.90 -13.18
CA ARG A 145 -0.31 -8.28 -14.47
C ARG A 145 0.59 -7.05 -14.35
N ARG A 146 0.29 -6.17 -13.41
CA ARG A 146 1.07 -4.94 -13.15
C ARG A 146 2.49 -5.23 -12.68
N LEU A 147 2.70 -6.24 -11.84
CA LEU A 147 4.05 -6.64 -11.41
C LEU A 147 4.86 -7.17 -12.57
N MET A 148 4.28 -8.02 -13.42
CA MET A 148 4.92 -8.50 -14.63
C MET A 148 5.34 -7.34 -15.55
N GLU A 149 4.45 -6.41 -15.84
CA GLU A 149 4.72 -5.22 -16.65
C GLU A 149 5.89 -4.41 -16.09
N SER A 150 5.86 -4.13 -14.79
CA SER A 150 6.94 -3.40 -14.11
C SER A 150 8.28 -4.10 -14.25
N LEU A 151 8.33 -5.42 -14.08
CA LEU A 151 9.57 -6.18 -14.16
C LEU A 151 10.09 -6.32 -15.59
N ILE A 152 9.23 -6.36 -16.59
CA ILE A 152 9.65 -6.28 -18.00
C ILE A 152 10.36 -4.94 -18.24
N ILE A 153 9.76 -3.83 -17.85
CA ILE A 153 10.36 -2.49 -17.98
C ILE A 153 11.70 -2.42 -17.26
N GLU A 154 11.77 -2.88 -16.02
CA GLU A 154 13.00 -2.87 -15.22
C GLU A 154 14.12 -3.74 -15.84
N SER A 155 13.76 -4.82 -16.51
CA SER A 155 14.74 -5.68 -17.22
C SER A 155 15.43 -4.91 -18.36
N TYR A 156 14.66 -4.13 -19.13
CA TYR A 156 15.21 -3.29 -20.21
C TYR A 156 15.97 -2.08 -19.67
N VAL A 157 15.49 -1.46 -18.61
CA VAL A 157 16.20 -0.34 -17.95
C VAL A 157 17.56 -0.82 -17.43
N THR A 158 17.60 -1.97 -16.76
CA THR A 158 18.84 -2.57 -16.25
C THR A 158 19.81 -2.93 -17.37
N ALA A 159 19.29 -3.45 -18.49
CA ALA A 159 20.08 -3.75 -19.68
C ALA A 159 20.52 -2.49 -20.47
N LYS A 160 20.13 -1.28 -20.03
CA LYS A 160 20.35 0.00 -20.74
C LYS A 160 19.72 0.05 -22.14
N ARG A 161 18.61 -0.66 -22.33
CA ARG A 161 17.87 -0.82 -23.59
C ARG A 161 16.43 -0.29 -23.50
N ALA A 162 16.17 0.63 -22.56
CA ALA A 162 14.82 1.17 -22.32
C ALA A 162 14.21 1.83 -23.56
N ASN A 163 15.04 2.41 -24.44
CA ASN A 163 14.61 3.02 -25.71
C ASN A 163 13.93 2.04 -26.69
N GLU A 164 14.22 0.74 -26.58
CA GLU A 164 13.63 -0.29 -27.45
C GLU A 164 12.17 -0.60 -27.08
N ILE A 165 11.75 -0.25 -25.87
CA ILE A 165 10.40 -0.42 -25.35
C ILE A 165 9.67 0.91 -25.09
N GLN A 166 10.16 1.99 -25.71
CA GLN A 166 9.55 3.32 -25.61
C GLN A 166 9.16 3.86 -26.99
N LYS A 167 8.06 4.63 -27.03
CA LYS A 167 7.68 5.48 -28.17
C LYS A 167 7.48 6.89 -27.64
N ASN A 168 8.18 7.86 -28.21
CA ASN A 168 8.13 9.27 -27.78
C ASN A 168 8.39 9.48 -26.26
N GLY A 169 9.31 8.69 -25.70
CA GLY A 169 9.63 8.78 -24.25
C GLY A 169 8.63 8.09 -23.31
N VAL A 170 7.57 7.47 -23.84
CA VAL A 170 6.57 6.74 -23.04
C VAL A 170 6.76 5.24 -23.27
N PHE A 171 6.70 4.46 -22.20
CA PHE A 171 6.76 2.99 -22.30
C PHE A 171 5.58 2.44 -23.10
N MET A 172 5.84 1.41 -23.88
CA MET A 172 4.82 0.70 -24.65
C MET A 172 3.77 0.05 -23.74
N MET A 173 2.57 -0.18 -24.30
CA MET A 173 1.53 -0.94 -23.61
C MET A 173 1.96 -2.39 -23.39
N LEU A 174 1.39 -3.07 -22.39
CA LEU A 174 1.79 -4.44 -22.02
C LEU A 174 1.80 -5.44 -23.17
N ASP A 175 0.84 -5.38 -24.10
CA ASP A 175 0.82 -6.22 -25.30
C ASP A 175 2.11 -6.12 -26.10
N GLN A 176 2.57 -4.91 -26.32
CA GLN A 176 3.79 -4.61 -27.07
C GLN A 176 5.02 -5.02 -26.27
N LEU A 177 5.03 -4.76 -24.95
CA LEU A 177 6.11 -5.18 -24.05
C LEU A 177 6.29 -6.71 -24.06
N VAL A 178 5.20 -7.47 -23.95
CA VAL A 178 5.24 -8.92 -24.01
C VAL A 178 5.72 -9.41 -25.38
N ALA A 179 5.25 -8.81 -26.48
CA ALA A 179 5.70 -9.17 -27.83
C ALA A 179 7.21 -8.91 -28.01
N VAL A 180 7.70 -7.76 -27.55
CA VAL A 180 9.11 -7.40 -27.65
C VAL A 180 9.97 -8.35 -26.82
N ILE A 181 9.70 -8.53 -25.53
CA ILE A 181 10.55 -9.37 -24.67
C ILE A 181 10.54 -10.84 -25.08
N THR A 182 9.41 -11.36 -25.59
CA THR A 182 9.32 -12.76 -26.02
C THR A 182 10.05 -13.05 -27.33
N SER A 183 10.25 -12.05 -28.18
CA SER A 183 11.02 -12.14 -29.41
C SER A 183 12.50 -11.79 -29.26
N ASP A 184 12.89 -11.21 -28.13
CA ASP A 184 14.22 -10.71 -27.88
C ASP A 184 15.19 -11.81 -27.48
N LYS A 185 16.10 -12.16 -28.43
CA LYS A 185 17.14 -13.20 -28.23
C LYS A 185 18.15 -12.82 -27.14
N LEU A 186 18.38 -11.53 -26.87
CA LEU A 186 19.32 -11.07 -25.85
C LEU A 186 18.71 -11.21 -24.44
N MET A 187 17.40 -11.05 -24.32
CA MET A 187 16.69 -11.30 -23.04
C MET A 187 16.56 -12.80 -22.75
N SER A 188 16.58 -13.65 -23.78
CA SER A 188 16.65 -15.11 -23.64
C SER A 188 15.75 -15.70 -22.56
N LEU A 189 14.44 -15.62 -22.75
CA LEU A 189 13.46 -16.17 -21.80
C LEU A 189 13.42 -17.70 -21.83
N SER A 190 13.24 -18.32 -20.67
CA SER A 190 13.02 -19.77 -20.58
C SER A 190 11.78 -20.19 -21.37
N ARG A 191 11.79 -21.40 -21.92
CA ARG A 191 10.82 -21.91 -22.90
C ARG A 191 9.36 -21.66 -22.59
N ASN A 192 8.96 -21.80 -21.31
CA ASN A 192 7.56 -21.70 -20.88
C ASN A 192 7.13 -20.29 -20.48
N ILE A 193 8.06 -19.36 -20.31
CA ILE A 193 7.77 -18.00 -19.81
C ILE A 193 6.90 -17.21 -20.79
N PRO A 194 7.12 -17.25 -22.12
CA PRO A 194 6.24 -16.54 -23.06
C PRO A 194 4.77 -16.96 -22.99
N ALA A 195 4.49 -18.24 -22.75
CA ALA A 195 3.13 -18.71 -22.57
C ALA A 195 2.53 -18.20 -21.25
N THR A 196 3.30 -18.27 -20.16
CA THR A 196 2.88 -17.76 -18.85
C THR A 196 2.60 -16.26 -18.88
N MET A 197 3.41 -15.46 -19.59
CA MET A 197 3.15 -14.02 -19.76
C MET A 197 1.80 -13.74 -20.43
N ARG A 198 1.44 -14.52 -21.46
CA ARG A 198 0.15 -14.40 -22.13
C ARG A 198 -1.01 -14.78 -21.20
N ASP A 199 -0.86 -15.88 -20.43
CA ASP A 199 -1.88 -16.32 -19.47
C ASP A 199 -2.12 -15.25 -18.40
N VAL A 200 -1.06 -14.73 -17.79
CA VAL A 200 -1.13 -13.66 -16.75
C VAL A 200 -1.75 -12.40 -17.31
N LYS A 201 -1.38 -12.01 -18.54
CA LYS A 201 -2.00 -10.86 -19.21
C LYS A 201 -3.49 -11.11 -19.42
N THR A 202 -3.88 -12.26 -19.96
CA THR A 202 -5.28 -12.60 -20.25
C THR A 202 -6.11 -12.56 -18.97
N ILE A 203 -5.69 -13.20 -17.89
CA ILE A 203 -6.44 -13.19 -16.63
C ILE A 203 -6.52 -11.78 -16.06
N GLY A 204 -5.43 -11.01 -16.09
CA GLY A 204 -5.43 -9.64 -15.58
C GLY A 204 -6.27 -8.66 -16.43
N ASP A 205 -6.32 -8.84 -17.73
CA ASP A 205 -7.18 -8.04 -18.63
C ASP A 205 -8.66 -8.39 -18.44
N THR A 206 -8.97 -9.68 -18.33
CA THR A 206 -10.34 -10.15 -18.02
C THR A 206 -10.80 -9.57 -16.68
N ALA A 207 -9.98 -9.69 -15.63
CA ALA A 207 -10.28 -9.13 -14.31
C ALA A 207 -10.51 -7.61 -14.31
N ALA A 208 -9.84 -6.87 -15.20
CA ALA A 208 -9.93 -5.41 -15.25
C ALA A 208 -11.07 -4.89 -16.15
N HIS A 209 -11.48 -5.64 -17.18
CA HIS A 209 -12.32 -5.10 -18.27
C HIS A 209 -13.57 -5.92 -18.57
N ASP A 210 -13.64 -7.21 -18.17
CA ASP A 210 -14.85 -7.98 -18.38
C ASP A 210 -15.94 -7.54 -17.39
N ARG A 211 -17.16 -7.33 -17.93
CA ARG A 211 -18.29 -6.85 -17.13
C ARG A 211 -18.97 -7.93 -16.30
N THR A 212 -18.82 -9.16 -16.68
CA THR A 212 -19.62 -10.29 -16.18
C THR A 212 -18.78 -11.38 -15.54
N TYR A 213 -17.55 -11.51 -15.95
CA TYR A 213 -16.64 -12.50 -15.40
C TYR A 213 -15.99 -11.99 -14.11
N ILE A 214 -16.13 -12.76 -13.06
CA ILE A 214 -15.44 -12.55 -11.78
C ILE A 214 -14.40 -13.64 -11.63
N THR A 215 -13.15 -13.25 -11.53
CA THR A 215 -12.01 -14.20 -11.45
C THR A 215 -12.19 -15.14 -10.25
N PRO A 216 -12.34 -16.45 -10.45
CA PRO A 216 -12.36 -17.39 -9.34
C PRO A 216 -10.96 -17.64 -8.81
N LYS A 217 -10.88 -18.14 -7.56
CA LYS A 217 -9.61 -18.53 -6.93
C LYS A 217 -8.82 -19.53 -7.78
N LEU A 218 -9.52 -20.45 -8.42
CA LEU A 218 -8.93 -21.53 -9.21
C LEU A 218 -8.05 -21.01 -10.36
N ASP A 219 -8.46 -19.96 -11.06
CA ASP A 219 -7.70 -19.37 -12.16
C ASP A 219 -6.32 -18.87 -11.71
N LEU A 220 -6.28 -18.28 -10.52
CA LEU A 220 -5.02 -17.82 -9.93
C LEU A 220 -4.18 -18.99 -9.42
N ASP A 221 -4.79 -19.99 -8.81
CA ASP A 221 -4.09 -21.17 -8.30
C ASP A 221 -3.45 -21.95 -9.43
N ASP A 222 -4.13 -22.11 -10.57
CA ASP A 222 -3.65 -22.84 -11.75
C ASP A 222 -2.39 -22.22 -12.37
N ILE A 223 -2.27 -20.90 -12.34
CA ILE A 223 -1.07 -20.23 -12.87
C ILE A 223 0.01 -19.97 -11.82
N ARG A 224 -0.28 -20.12 -10.51
CA ARG A 224 0.58 -19.67 -9.41
C ARG A 224 2.03 -20.15 -9.51
N LEU A 225 2.25 -21.44 -9.76
CA LEU A 225 3.60 -21.98 -9.85
C LEU A 225 4.35 -21.40 -11.06
N ARG A 226 3.69 -21.37 -12.22
CA ARG A 226 4.27 -20.81 -13.47
C ARG A 226 4.54 -19.31 -13.32
N TYR A 227 3.63 -18.60 -12.66
CA TYR A 227 3.78 -17.17 -12.34
C TYR A 227 5.01 -16.93 -11.46
N ARG A 228 5.21 -17.71 -10.41
CA ARG A 228 6.40 -17.60 -9.54
C ARG A 228 7.68 -17.79 -10.32
N HIS A 229 7.77 -18.79 -11.18
CA HIS A 229 8.94 -19.02 -12.02
C HIS A 229 9.22 -17.83 -12.96
N MET A 230 8.17 -17.29 -13.59
CA MET A 230 8.27 -16.10 -14.43
C MET A 230 8.79 -14.89 -13.65
N ILE A 231 8.24 -14.61 -12.48
CA ILE A 231 8.67 -13.48 -11.66
C ILE A 231 10.13 -13.64 -11.20
N GLN A 232 10.57 -14.83 -10.79
CA GLN A 232 11.96 -15.07 -10.44
C GLN A 232 12.91 -14.77 -11.61
N GLU A 233 12.54 -15.23 -12.81
CA GLU A 233 13.35 -14.97 -14.00
C GLU A 233 13.42 -13.48 -14.32
N LEU A 234 12.29 -12.77 -14.27
CA LEU A 234 12.25 -11.33 -14.51
C LEU A 234 13.01 -10.52 -13.43
N LEU A 235 12.92 -10.89 -12.16
CA LEU A 235 13.73 -10.29 -11.09
C LEU A 235 15.22 -10.45 -11.36
N GLY A 236 15.65 -11.63 -11.83
CA GLY A 236 17.03 -11.89 -12.24
C GLY A 236 17.47 -10.98 -13.38
N LYS A 237 16.66 -10.85 -14.45
CA LYS A 237 16.94 -9.97 -15.60
C LYS A 237 16.96 -8.49 -15.23
N ALA A 238 16.10 -8.08 -14.31
CA ALA A 238 16.07 -6.73 -13.76
C ALA A 238 17.21 -6.46 -12.75
N ALA A 239 18.07 -7.45 -12.47
CA ALA A 239 19.12 -7.40 -11.44
C ALA A 239 18.58 -6.97 -10.05
N ILE A 240 17.34 -7.31 -9.77
CA ILE A 240 16.69 -7.03 -8.48
C ILE A 240 16.95 -8.22 -7.57
N LYS A 241 17.76 -7.98 -6.53
CA LYS A 241 18.09 -8.99 -5.52
C LYS A 241 17.60 -8.49 -4.17
N PRO A 242 16.95 -9.35 -3.36
CA PRO A 242 16.63 -9.03 -1.98
C PRO A 242 17.90 -8.62 -1.22
N LYS A 243 17.76 -7.68 -0.31
CA LYS A 243 18.84 -7.42 0.64
C LYS A 243 18.87 -8.54 1.69
N PRO A 244 20.05 -9.03 2.06
CA PRO A 244 20.19 -10.04 3.10
C PRO A 244 19.67 -9.55 4.44
#